data_ecd853ea9e84290812e71fefb7bbc4a7
#
_entry.id   ecd853ea9e84290812e71fefb7bbc4a7
#
_cell.length_a   1.000
_cell.length_b   1.000
_cell.length_c   1.000
_cell.angle_alpha   90.00
_cell.angle_beta   90.00
_cell.angle_gamma   90.00
#
_symmetry.space_group_name_H-M   'P 1'
#
loop_
_entity.id
_entity.type
_entity.pdbx_description
1 polymer ?
#
loop_
_entity_poly.entity_id
_entity_poly.type
_entity_poly.pdbx_seq_one_letter_code
_entity_poly.pdbx_strand_id
1 'polypeptide(L)'
;TYRTLTAVDSAIIVVDSAKGVEAQTRKLMEVCRMRNTPVIIFINKMDREGRDPFDVLDELEEELKISVRPLSWPIGQGARFKGVYNIYEHQLNLFTPNKQRVTEKVEVDIQSKELDERVGEREANQLREELELVDGVYPEFDVETYRSAEVAPVFFGSALNNFGVQELLDCFVQIAPS
;
A
#
# COMPACT_ATOMS: atom_id res chain seq x y z
N THR A 1 4.52 26.40 -10.35
CA THR A 1 3.80 25.16 -9.99
C THR A 1 4.04 24.04 -10.97
N TYR A 2 3.89 24.31 -12.25
CA TYR A 2 4.14 23.29 -13.25
C TYR A 2 5.58 22.77 -13.18
N ARG A 3 6.52 23.67 -13.03
CA ARG A 3 7.93 23.30 -12.89
C ARG A 3 8.18 22.50 -11.61
N THR A 4 7.48 22.88 -10.56
CA THR A 4 7.58 22.15 -9.30
C THR A 4 7.06 20.72 -9.47
N LEU A 5 5.95 20.55 -10.19
CA LEU A 5 5.40 19.21 -10.43
C LEU A 5 6.34 18.35 -11.23
N THR A 6 7.04 18.92 -12.20
CA THR A 6 8.04 18.15 -12.95
C THR A 6 9.28 17.84 -12.13
N ALA A 7 9.56 18.67 -11.14
CA ALA A 7 10.71 18.46 -10.26
C ALA A 7 10.38 17.55 -9.08
N VAL A 8 9.11 17.40 -8.74
CA VAL A 8 8.66 16.57 -7.61
C VAL A 8 8.92 15.11 -7.86
N ASP A 9 8.86 14.70 -9.10
CA ASP A 9 9.47 13.44 -9.43
C ASP A 9 8.75 12.18 -8.94
N SER A 10 7.58 12.31 -8.33
CA SER A 10 6.76 11.15 -7.95
C SER A 10 5.29 11.52 -7.94
N ALA A 11 4.46 10.55 -8.27
CA ALA A 11 3.01 10.70 -8.25
C ALA A 11 2.40 9.63 -7.36
N ILE A 12 1.33 9.98 -6.66
CA ILE A 12 0.58 9.04 -5.86
C ILE A 12 -0.73 8.76 -6.59
N ILE A 13 -0.96 7.51 -6.94
CA ILE A 13 -2.20 7.08 -7.58
C ILE A 13 -3.05 6.37 -6.55
N VAL A 14 -4.26 6.87 -6.33
CA VAL A 14 -5.19 6.29 -5.35
C VAL A 14 -6.16 5.37 -6.09
N VAL A 15 -6.30 4.14 -5.59
CA VAL A 15 -7.14 3.11 -6.19
C VAL A 15 -8.15 2.63 -5.14
N ASP A 16 -9.41 2.54 -5.52
CA ASP A 16 -10.46 2.01 -4.67
C ASP A 16 -10.34 0.49 -4.59
N SER A 17 -10.33 -0.07 -3.38
CA SER A 17 -10.15 -1.51 -3.18
C SER A 17 -11.26 -2.36 -3.79
N ALA A 18 -12.44 -1.79 -3.99
CA ALA A 18 -13.56 -2.50 -4.60
C ALA A 18 -13.61 -2.29 -6.11
N LYS A 19 -13.37 -1.07 -6.57
CA LYS A 19 -13.48 -0.73 -7.99
C LYS A 19 -12.24 -1.09 -8.79
N GLY A 20 -11.07 -1.09 -8.16
CA GLY A 20 -9.83 -1.39 -8.85
C GLY A 20 -9.43 -0.30 -9.84
N VAL A 21 -8.91 -0.71 -10.99
CA VAL A 21 -8.44 0.22 -12.01
C VAL A 21 -9.64 0.78 -12.78
N GLU A 22 -9.71 2.11 -12.82
CA GLU A 22 -10.75 2.83 -13.54
C GLU A 22 -10.13 3.61 -14.70
N ALA A 23 -10.98 4.17 -15.56
CA ALA A 23 -10.51 4.93 -16.72
C ALA A 23 -9.55 6.06 -16.31
N GLN A 24 -9.87 6.75 -15.22
CA GLN A 24 -9.04 7.82 -14.73
C GLN A 24 -7.70 7.34 -14.22
N THR A 25 -7.67 6.15 -13.60
CA THR A 25 -6.44 5.53 -13.16
C THR A 25 -5.50 5.29 -14.33
N ARG A 26 -6.05 4.78 -15.44
CA ARG A 26 -5.27 4.54 -16.65
C ARG A 26 -4.71 5.83 -17.23
N LYS A 27 -5.52 6.89 -17.24
CA LYS A 27 -5.07 8.20 -17.75
C LYS A 27 -3.93 8.77 -16.92
N LEU A 28 -4.05 8.69 -15.61
CA LEU A 28 -2.99 9.16 -14.71
C LEU A 28 -1.70 8.38 -14.94
N MET A 29 -1.80 7.08 -15.10
CA MET A 29 -0.63 6.24 -15.35
C MET A 29 0.02 6.59 -16.69
N GLU A 30 -0.78 6.86 -17.70
CA GLU A 30 -0.28 7.29 -19.02
C GLU A 30 0.54 8.57 -18.91
N VAL A 31 0.02 9.56 -18.20
CA VAL A 31 0.73 10.81 -17.99
C VAL A 31 2.05 10.59 -17.28
N CYS A 32 2.03 9.76 -16.24
CA CYS A 32 3.25 9.44 -15.50
C CYS A 32 4.27 8.73 -16.38
N ARG A 33 3.82 7.82 -17.21
CA ARG A 33 4.70 7.10 -18.12
C ARG A 33 5.34 8.02 -19.13
N MET A 34 4.57 8.95 -19.69
CA MET A 34 5.08 9.91 -20.65
C MET A 34 6.17 10.81 -20.07
N ARG A 35 6.10 11.06 -18.77
CA ARG A 35 7.06 11.92 -18.08
C ARG A 35 8.13 11.16 -17.33
N ASN A 36 8.09 9.83 -17.40
CA ASN A 36 8.98 8.96 -16.60
C ASN A 36 8.90 9.28 -15.11
N THR A 37 7.70 9.61 -14.64
CA THR A 37 7.47 9.93 -13.24
C THR A 37 7.29 8.65 -12.44
N PRO A 38 8.09 8.41 -11.40
CA PRO A 38 7.86 7.27 -10.51
C PRO A 38 6.50 7.36 -9.83
N VAL A 39 5.90 6.21 -9.59
CA VAL A 39 4.54 6.10 -9.08
C VAL A 39 4.50 5.33 -7.79
N ILE A 40 3.76 5.83 -6.81
CA ILE A 40 3.39 5.11 -5.60
C ILE A 40 1.89 4.90 -5.66
N ILE A 41 1.43 3.70 -5.32
CA ILE A 41 0.01 3.37 -5.39
C ILE A 41 -0.54 3.22 -3.97
N PHE A 42 -1.69 3.84 -3.71
CA PHE A 42 -2.38 3.71 -2.44
C PHE A 42 -3.74 3.05 -2.70
N ILE A 43 -3.94 1.87 -2.13
CA ILE A 43 -5.20 1.15 -2.24
C ILE A 43 -6.07 1.56 -1.05
N ASN A 44 -7.13 2.27 -1.34
CA ASN A 44 -7.96 2.97 -0.39
C ASN A 44 -9.22 2.18 -0.03
N LYS A 45 -9.85 2.58 1.06
CA LYS A 45 -11.14 2.06 1.51
C LYS A 45 -11.08 0.62 2.02
N MET A 46 -9.98 0.28 2.68
CA MET A 46 -9.82 -1.07 3.25
C MET A 46 -10.79 -1.34 4.40
N ASP A 47 -11.35 -0.30 5.00
CA ASP A 47 -12.38 -0.42 6.04
C ASP A 47 -13.75 -0.77 5.48
N ARG A 48 -13.88 -0.91 4.16
CA ARG A 48 -15.11 -1.31 3.48
C ARG A 48 -14.90 -2.62 2.73
N GLU A 49 -16.00 -3.28 2.39
CA GLU A 49 -15.94 -4.48 1.57
C GLU A 49 -15.30 -4.16 0.23
N GLY A 50 -14.35 -5.00 -0.17
CA GLY A 50 -13.64 -4.83 -1.42
C GLY A 50 -13.16 -6.16 -1.96
N ARG A 51 -12.35 -6.10 -2.99
CA ARG A 51 -11.80 -7.29 -3.66
C ARG A 51 -10.59 -7.80 -2.89
N ASP A 52 -10.23 -9.03 -3.18
CA ASP A 52 -9.01 -9.62 -2.62
C ASP A 52 -7.80 -8.75 -3.00
N PRO A 53 -6.93 -8.40 -2.06
CA PRO A 53 -5.76 -7.57 -2.38
C PRO A 53 -4.90 -8.12 -3.52
N PHE A 54 -4.71 -9.44 -3.59
CA PHE A 54 -3.92 -10.03 -4.68
C PHE A 54 -4.58 -9.81 -6.04
N ASP A 55 -5.91 -9.87 -6.10
CA ASP A 55 -6.63 -9.62 -7.34
C ASP A 55 -6.48 -8.17 -7.80
N VAL A 56 -6.53 -7.24 -6.86
CA VAL A 56 -6.33 -5.83 -7.18
C VAL A 56 -4.91 -5.58 -7.68
N LEU A 57 -3.94 -6.20 -7.04
CA LEU A 57 -2.53 -6.06 -7.47
C LEU A 57 -2.31 -6.65 -8.86
N ASP A 58 -2.90 -7.80 -9.16
CA ASP A 58 -2.81 -8.39 -10.49
C ASP A 58 -3.42 -7.47 -11.54
N GLU A 59 -4.57 -6.88 -11.24
CA GLU A 59 -5.21 -5.94 -12.15
C GLU A 59 -4.34 -4.70 -12.39
N LEU A 60 -3.71 -4.19 -11.32
CA LEU A 60 -2.80 -3.05 -11.45
C LEU A 60 -1.66 -3.36 -12.41
N GLU A 61 -1.03 -4.51 -12.24
CA GLU A 61 0.07 -4.89 -13.11
C GLU A 61 -0.37 -5.08 -14.56
N GLU A 62 -1.51 -5.73 -14.75
CA GLU A 62 -2.02 -6.02 -16.10
C GLU A 62 -2.51 -4.74 -16.79
N GLU A 63 -3.31 -3.93 -16.10
CA GLU A 63 -3.95 -2.75 -16.70
C GLU A 63 -3.00 -1.55 -16.80
N LEU A 64 -2.13 -1.37 -15.84
CA LEU A 64 -1.23 -0.23 -15.81
C LEU A 64 0.15 -0.54 -16.40
N LYS A 65 0.41 -1.79 -16.72
CA LYS A 65 1.67 -2.22 -17.35
C LYS A 65 2.90 -1.80 -16.51
N ILE A 66 2.83 -2.00 -15.22
CA ILE A 66 3.92 -1.70 -14.30
C ILE A 66 4.00 -2.80 -13.27
N SER A 67 5.20 -3.14 -12.84
CA SER A 67 5.38 -4.09 -11.75
C SER A 67 5.07 -3.40 -10.43
N VAL A 68 4.51 -4.13 -9.48
CA VAL A 68 4.17 -3.58 -8.17
C VAL A 68 4.95 -4.30 -7.08
N ARG A 69 5.17 -3.59 -5.97
CA ARG A 69 5.76 -4.19 -4.76
C ARG A 69 5.00 -3.67 -3.54
N PRO A 70 4.22 -4.51 -2.87
CA PRO A 70 3.57 -4.08 -1.63
C PRO A 70 4.59 -3.73 -0.56
N LEU A 71 4.45 -2.57 0.04
CA LEU A 71 5.26 -2.14 1.18
C LEU A 71 4.42 -2.05 2.46
N SER A 72 3.12 -2.22 2.37
CA SER A 72 2.27 -2.52 3.51
C SER A 72 1.28 -3.60 3.10
N TRP A 73 0.69 -4.27 4.06
CA TRP A 73 -0.27 -5.33 3.79
C TRP A 73 -1.45 -5.22 4.75
N PRO A 74 -2.68 -5.34 4.24
CA PRO A 74 -3.86 -5.18 5.09
C PRO A 74 -4.09 -6.42 5.95
N ILE A 75 -4.60 -6.19 7.15
CA ILE A 75 -4.97 -7.24 8.08
C ILE A 75 -6.49 -7.23 8.17
N GLY A 76 -7.11 -8.19 7.49
CA GLY A 76 -8.56 -8.21 7.33
C GLY A 76 -9.05 -7.14 6.35
N GLN A 77 -10.35 -7.07 6.17
CA GLN A 77 -10.97 -6.16 5.23
C GLN A 77 -12.42 -5.91 5.64
N GLY A 78 -12.94 -4.73 5.28
CA GLY A 78 -14.31 -4.37 5.64
C GLY A 78 -14.47 -4.28 7.14
N ALA A 79 -15.50 -4.92 7.66
CA ALA A 79 -15.77 -4.90 9.10
C ALA A 79 -14.68 -5.60 9.92
N ARG A 80 -13.88 -6.44 9.28
CA ARG A 80 -12.79 -7.17 9.93
C ARG A 80 -11.44 -6.47 9.79
N PHE A 81 -11.41 -5.30 9.20
CA PHE A 81 -10.16 -4.57 9.01
C PHE A 81 -9.55 -4.20 10.34
N LYS A 82 -8.39 -4.74 10.63
CA LYS A 82 -7.68 -4.54 11.90
C LYS A 82 -6.55 -3.53 11.79
N GLY A 83 -6.07 -3.29 10.57
CA GLY A 83 -4.95 -2.42 10.36
C GLY A 83 -4.09 -2.87 9.21
N VAL A 84 -2.87 -2.39 9.17
CA VAL A 84 -1.90 -2.80 8.15
C VAL A 84 -0.57 -3.13 8.81
N TYR A 85 0.15 -4.05 8.19
CA TYR A 85 1.53 -4.32 8.56
C TYR A 85 2.43 -3.56 7.59
N ASN A 86 3.29 -2.70 8.14
CA ASN A 86 4.25 -1.97 7.32
C ASN A 86 5.46 -2.87 7.06
N ILE A 87 5.54 -3.40 5.85
CA ILE A 87 6.62 -4.33 5.48
C ILE A 87 7.95 -3.58 5.43
N TYR A 88 7.92 -2.33 5.01
CA TYR A 88 9.11 -1.53 4.84
C TYR A 88 9.81 -1.23 6.18
N GLU A 89 9.02 -0.93 7.21
CA GLU A 89 9.54 -0.59 8.52
C GLU A 89 9.36 -1.70 9.56
N HIS A 90 8.69 -2.79 9.20
CA HIS A 90 8.40 -3.92 10.11
C HIS A 90 7.58 -3.49 11.33
N GLN A 91 6.54 -2.72 11.08
CA GLN A 91 5.67 -2.23 12.14
C GLN A 91 4.21 -2.56 11.87
N LEU A 92 3.51 -2.87 12.95
CA LEU A 92 2.08 -3.10 12.92
C LEU A 92 1.36 -1.78 13.22
N ASN A 93 0.46 -1.37 12.33
CA ASN A 93 -0.35 -0.18 12.53
C ASN A 93 -1.79 -0.61 12.73
N LEU A 94 -2.32 -0.42 13.93
CA LEU A 94 -3.66 -0.87 14.28
C LEU A 94 -4.69 0.18 13.97
N PHE A 95 -5.78 -0.27 13.36
CA PHE A 95 -6.90 0.59 12.98
C PHE A 95 -7.97 0.51 14.07
N THR A 96 -8.42 1.68 14.55
CA THR A 96 -9.52 1.76 15.50
C THR A 96 -10.62 2.63 14.89
N PRO A 97 -11.78 2.07 14.56
CA PRO A 97 -12.89 2.85 14.01
C PRO A 97 -13.31 3.95 14.98
N ASN A 98 -13.70 5.09 14.43
CA ASN A 98 -14.23 6.23 15.22
C ASN A 98 -13.21 6.94 16.10
N LYS A 99 -11.94 6.58 16.05
CA LYS A 99 -10.90 7.34 16.73
C LYS A 99 -10.09 8.07 15.68
N GLN A 100 -10.33 9.33 15.57
CA GLN A 100 -9.88 10.13 14.45
C GLN A 100 -8.38 10.38 14.36
N ARG A 101 -7.57 10.00 15.32
CA ARG A 101 -6.17 10.43 15.30
C ARG A 101 -5.17 9.47 15.90
N VAL A 102 -5.60 8.33 16.38
CA VAL A 102 -4.66 7.46 17.07
C VAL A 102 -4.43 6.22 16.26
N THR A 103 -3.36 6.23 15.50
CA THR A 103 -2.82 5.03 14.93
C THR A 103 -1.86 4.47 15.95
N GLU A 104 -2.14 3.30 16.45
CA GLU A 104 -1.22 2.64 17.36
C GLU A 104 -0.19 1.91 16.52
N LYS A 105 1.07 2.33 16.62
CA LYS A 105 2.19 1.68 15.96
C LYS A 105 2.87 0.77 16.97
N VAL A 106 3.02 -0.48 16.60
CA VAL A 106 3.61 -1.47 17.48
C VAL A 106 4.66 -2.27 16.73
N GLU A 107 5.83 -2.40 17.32
CA GLU A 107 6.82 -3.33 16.79
C GLU A 107 6.47 -4.72 17.29
N VAL A 108 6.10 -5.60 16.36
CA VAL A 108 5.68 -6.94 16.68
C VAL A 108 6.37 -7.91 15.75
N ASP A 109 6.95 -8.95 16.32
CA ASP A 109 7.44 -10.06 15.54
C ASP A 109 6.23 -10.80 14.96
N ILE A 110 6.18 -10.94 13.65
CA ILE A 110 5.06 -11.58 12.96
C ILE A 110 4.84 -13.02 13.44
N GLN A 111 5.90 -13.69 13.83
CA GLN A 111 5.81 -15.08 14.28
C GLN A 111 5.45 -15.20 15.76
N SER A 112 5.33 -14.08 16.47
CA SER A 112 5.05 -14.12 17.90
C SER A 112 3.55 -14.22 18.19
N LYS A 113 3.24 -14.69 19.39
CA LYS A 113 1.85 -14.74 19.86
C LYS A 113 1.26 -13.37 20.09
N GLU A 114 2.11 -12.36 20.24
CA GLU A 114 1.63 -10.99 20.43
C GLU A 114 0.79 -10.53 19.23
N LEU A 115 1.15 -10.96 18.04
CA LEU A 115 0.36 -10.64 16.85
C LEU A 115 -1.06 -11.24 16.99
N ASP A 116 -1.14 -12.50 17.40
CA ASP A 116 -2.43 -13.16 17.59
C ASP A 116 -3.30 -12.42 18.62
N GLU A 117 -2.68 -11.94 19.68
CA GLU A 117 -3.38 -11.20 20.73
C GLU A 117 -3.87 -9.84 20.24
N ARG A 118 -3.09 -9.20 19.35
CA ARG A 118 -3.41 -7.86 18.86
C ARG A 118 -4.50 -7.87 17.79
N VAL A 119 -4.47 -8.82 16.86
CA VAL A 119 -5.36 -8.80 15.70
C VAL A 119 -6.31 -10.00 15.64
N GLY A 120 -6.14 -10.98 16.51
CA GLY A 120 -6.90 -12.21 16.48
C GLY A 120 -6.12 -13.30 15.76
N GLU A 121 -6.31 -14.55 16.20
CA GLU A 121 -5.56 -15.69 15.67
C GLU A 121 -5.80 -15.90 14.18
N ARG A 122 -7.05 -15.77 13.75
CA ARG A 122 -7.41 -15.95 12.34
C ARG A 122 -6.72 -14.94 11.45
N GLU A 123 -6.82 -13.66 11.80
CA GLU A 123 -6.22 -12.59 11.03
C GLU A 123 -4.70 -12.65 11.08
N ALA A 124 -4.15 -13.05 12.22
CA ALA A 124 -2.70 -13.20 12.34
C ALA A 124 -2.16 -14.30 11.43
N ASN A 125 -2.84 -15.46 11.42
CA ASN A 125 -2.42 -16.56 10.55
C ASN A 125 -2.57 -16.21 9.08
N GLN A 126 -3.65 -15.53 8.73
CA GLN A 126 -3.86 -15.06 7.36
C GLN A 126 -2.77 -14.09 6.94
N LEU A 127 -2.40 -13.17 7.82
CA LEU A 127 -1.33 -12.22 7.52
C LEU A 127 0.00 -12.94 7.27
N ARG A 128 0.33 -13.91 8.11
CA ARG A 128 1.56 -14.69 7.95
C ARG A 128 1.62 -15.39 6.60
N GLU A 129 0.51 -16.04 6.22
CA GLU A 129 0.43 -16.72 4.93
C GLU A 129 0.54 -15.75 3.76
N GLU A 130 -0.16 -14.63 3.84
CA GLU A 130 -0.17 -13.66 2.75
C GLU A 130 1.18 -12.96 2.61
N LEU A 131 1.86 -12.66 3.70
CA LEU A 131 3.20 -12.07 3.64
C LEU A 131 4.21 -13.03 3.01
N GLU A 132 4.08 -14.31 3.28
CA GLU A 132 4.92 -15.31 2.64
C GLU A 132 4.69 -15.33 1.13
N LEU A 133 3.43 -15.24 0.71
CA LEU A 133 3.10 -15.15 -0.70
C LEU A 133 3.65 -13.87 -1.34
N VAL A 134 3.55 -12.75 -0.65
CA VAL A 134 4.10 -11.48 -1.14
C VAL A 134 5.59 -11.60 -1.39
N ASP A 135 6.31 -12.19 -0.44
CA ASP A 135 7.76 -12.35 -0.58
C ASP A 135 8.13 -13.28 -1.73
N GLY A 136 7.29 -14.26 -2.02
CA GLY A 136 7.55 -15.22 -3.09
C GLY A 136 7.12 -14.75 -4.47
N VAL A 137 6.11 -13.89 -4.55
CA VAL A 137 5.50 -13.47 -5.83
C VAL A 137 6.08 -12.17 -6.35
N TYR A 138 6.36 -11.21 -5.45
CA TYR A 138 6.78 -9.88 -5.87
C TYR A 138 8.27 -9.68 -5.65
N PRO A 139 8.94 -8.89 -6.52
CA PRO A 139 10.36 -8.63 -6.34
C PRO A 139 10.60 -7.84 -5.06
N GLU A 140 11.79 -8.01 -4.50
CA GLU A 140 12.19 -7.22 -3.35
C GLU A 140 12.24 -5.74 -3.75
N PHE A 141 11.84 -4.86 -2.84
CA PHE A 141 11.79 -3.44 -3.15
C PHE A 141 13.19 -2.86 -3.34
N ASP A 142 13.35 -2.12 -4.43
CA ASP A 142 14.61 -1.48 -4.80
C ASP A 142 14.30 -0.03 -5.19
N VAL A 143 14.93 0.92 -4.52
CA VAL A 143 14.72 2.34 -4.77
C VAL A 143 15.05 2.71 -6.21
N GLU A 144 16.08 2.09 -6.79
CA GLU A 144 16.47 2.38 -8.17
C GLU A 144 15.38 1.99 -9.18
N THR A 145 14.77 0.83 -9.02
CA THR A 145 13.67 0.42 -9.92
C THR A 145 12.43 1.28 -9.73
N TYR A 146 12.21 1.78 -8.50
CA TYR A 146 11.15 2.74 -8.26
C TYR A 146 11.45 4.07 -8.98
N ARG A 147 12.67 4.58 -8.84
CA ARG A 147 13.05 5.85 -9.46
C ARG A 147 13.07 5.81 -10.98
N SER A 148 13.33 4.63 -11.54
CA SER A 148 13.28 4.45 -13.00
C SER A 148 11.86 4.18 -13.51
N ALA A 149 10.86 4.22 -12.62
CA ALA A 149 9.45 4.01 -12.94
C ALA A 149 9.14 2.59 -13.41
N GLU A 150 9.96 1.62 -13.04
CA GLU A 150 9.74 0.21 -13.39
C GLU A 150 8.86 -0.51 -12.38
N VAL A 151 8.96 -0.13 -11.10
CA VAL A 151 8.21 -0.76 -10.00
C VAL A 151 7.50 0.31 -9.19
N ALA A 152 6.24 0.08 -8.89
CA ALA A 152 5.45 0.97 -8.04
C ALA A 152 5.25 0.33 -6.67
N PRO A 153 5.74 0.97 -5.59
CA PRO A 153 5.40 0.51 -4.25
C PRO A 153 3.91 0.72 -3.99
N VAL A 154 3.31 -0.22 -3.25
CA VAL A 154 1.87 -0.20 -2.98
C VAL A 154 1.65 -0.16 -1.47
N PHE A 155 0.76 0.74 -1.05
CA PHE A 155 0.33 0.87 0.33
C PHE A 155 -1.18 0.67 0.41
N PHE A 156 -1.66 0.22 1.55
CA PHE A 156 -3.08 -0.01 1.79
C PHE A 156 -3.55 0.82 2.97
N GLY A 157 -4.77 1.28 2.95
CA GLY A 157 -5.31 2.02 4.08
C GLY A 157 -6.72 2.54 3.84
N SER A 158 -7.09 3.54 4.64
CA SER A 158 -8.37 4.22 4.54
C SER A 158 -8.12 5.71 4.70
N ALA A 159 -8.13 6.43 3.58
CA ALA A 159 -7.82 7.87 3.59
C ALA A 159 -8.87 8.66 4.37
N LEU A 160 -10.14 8.24 4.31
CA LEU A 160 -11.21 8.90 5.03
C LEU A 160 -10.95 8.90 6.55
N ASN A 161 -10.34 7.83 7.04
CA ASN A 161 -9.98 7.70 8.45
C ASN A 161 -8.54 8.11 8.72
N ASN A 162 -7.88 8.69 7.74
CA ASN A 162 -6.48 9.09 7.81
C ASN A 162 -5.57 7.94 8.26
N PHE A 163 -5.88 6.73 7.79
CA PHE A 163 -5.17 5.53 8.19
C PHE A 163 -4.33 4.98 7.04
N GLY A 164 -3.08 4.65 7.32
CA GLY A 164 -2.15 4.15 6.32
C GLY A 164 -1.49 5.24 5.49
N VAL A 165 -2.00 6.46 5.56
CA VAL A 165 -1.50 7.60 4.79
C VAL A 165 -0.13 8.03 5.28
N GLN A 166 0.08 8.03 6.59
CA GLN A 166 1.35 8.48 7.17
C GLN A 166 2.50 7.56 6.74
N GLU A 167 2.26 6.26 6.69
CA GLU A 167 3.27 5.29 6.27
C GLU A 167 3.67 5.53 4.82
N LEU A 168 2.70 5.83 3.97
CA LEU A 168 2.97 6.17 2.58
C LEU A 168 3.79 7.45 2.49
N LEU A 169 3.40 8.49 3.23
CA LEU A 169 4.10 9.77 3.20
C LEU A 169 5.53 9.66 3.73
N ASP A 170 5.72 8.90 4.80
CA ASP A 170 7.05 8.68 5.36
C ASP A 170 7.95 7.98 4.36
N CYS A 171 7.43 6.96 3.71
CA CYS A 171 8.18 6.27 2.66
C CYS A 171 8.45 7.19 1.48
N PHE A 172 7.47 7.97 1.06
CA PHE A 172 7.61 8.92 -0.03
C PHE A 172 8.80 9.86 0.22
N VAL A 173 8.90 10.40 1.43
CA VAL A 173 9.99 11.32 1.77
C VAL A 173 11.35 10.63 1.65
N GLN A 174 11.43 9.36 1.98
CA GLN A 174 12.67 8.61 1.94
C GLN A 174 13.09 8.20 0.54
N ILE A 175 12.15 7.85 -0.32
CA ILE A 175 12.48 7.24 -1.61
C ILE A 175 12.31 8.17 -2.81
N ALA A 176 11.53 9.25 -2.68
CA ALA A 176 11.30 10.14 -3.80
C ALA A 176 12.60 10.78 -4.27
N PRO A 177 12.78 10.92 -5.59
CA PRO A 177 13.97 11.62 -6.10
C PRO A 177 13.95 13.08 -5.64
N SER A 178 15.09 13.63 -5.32
CA SER A 178 15.19 15.03 -4.89
C SER A 178 15.42 15.99 -6.05
#